data_9f13c3dea6c5a2eba00c93abf4003ee6
#
_entry.id   9f13c3dea6c5a2eba00c93abf4003ee6
#
_cell.length_a   1.000
_cell.length_b   1.000
_cell.length_c   1.000
_cell.angle_alpha   90.00
_cell.angle_beta   90.00
_cell.angle_gamma   90.00
#
_symmetry.space_group_name_H-M   'P 1'
#
loop_
_entity.id
_entity.type
_entity.pdbx_description
1 polymer ?
#
loop_
_entity_poly.entity_id
_entity_poly.type
_entity_poly.pdbx_seq_one_letter_code
_entity_poly.pdbx_strand_id
1 'polypeptide(L)'
;MLQRDYFIRIIEEFTAALAQFLEKKEGQQRQRYLEDLYRQYVGDYSLLRNFTVEEAMLYARDQWKEEERIDRLEMLAELYLVEGKGLQNPLRDMLLNKAFSLFDYVDAHSHAFSLSRQAKMAEINKLLCR
;
A
#
# COMPACT_ATOMS: atom_id res chain seq x y z
N MET A 1 -24.66 -1.67 1.24
CA MET A 1 -24.66 -2.79 0.28
C MET A 1 -24.08 -2.39 -1.05
N LEU A 2 -24.71 -1.47 -1.78
CA LEU A 2 -24.18 -1.01 -3.06
C LEU A 2 -22.80 -0.37 -2.95
N GLN A 3 -22.55 0.38 -1.88
CA GLN A 3 -21.25 1.01 -1.65
C GLN A 3 -20.16 -0.02 -1.44
N ARG A 4 -20.46 -1.09 -0.71
CA ARG A 4 -19.46 -2.14 -0.45
C ARG A 4 -19.13 -2.89 -1.75
N ASP A 5 -20.14 -3.20 -2.55
CA ASP A 5 -19.93 -3.87 -3.84
C ASP A 5 -19.10 -2.99 -4.78
N TYR A 6 -19.38 -1.70 -4.80
CA TYR A 6 -18.59 -0.75 -5.59
C TYR A 6 -17.14 -0.73 -5.13
N PHE A 7 -16.91 -0.71 -3.83
CA PHE A 7 -15.55 -0.64 -3.31
C PHE A 7 -14.78 -1.95 -3.52
N ILE A 8 -15.45 -3.10 -3.53
CA ILE A 8 -14.81 -4.37 -3.87
C ILE A 8 -14.23 -4.29 -5.29
N ARG A 9 -14.94 -3.66 -6.23
CA ARG A 9 -14.42 -3.44 -7.58
C ARG A 9 -13.18 -2.57 -7.56
N ILE A 10 -13.15 -1.54 -6.73
CA ILE A 10 -11.97 -0.67 -6.59
C ILE A 10 -10.77 -1.49 -6.11
N ILE A 11 -10.97 -2.37 -5.15
CA ILE A 11 -9.91 -3.25 -4.66
C ILE A 11 -9.39 -4.17 -5.78
N GLU A 12 -10.30 -4.75 -6.55
CA GLU A 12 -9.94 -5.61 -7.68
C GLU A 12 -9.18 -4.85 -8.75
N GLU A 13 -9.61 -3.62 -9.07
CA GLU A 13 -8.92 -2.76 -10.02
C GLU A 13 -7.51 -2.42 -9.54
N PHE A 14 -7.37 -2.11 -8.26
CA PHE A 14 -6.06 -1.84 -7.68
C PHE A 14 -5.14 -3.05 -7.81
N THR A 15 -5.63 -4.23 -7.48
CA THR A 15 -4.84 -5.46 -7.56
C THR A 15 -4.35 -5.70 -8.98
N ALA A 16 -5.22 -5.51 -9.97
CA ALA A 16 -4.86 -5.68 -11.38
C ALA A 16 -3.85 -4.62 -11.82
N ALA A 17 -4.05 -3.38 -11.41
CA ALA A 17 -3.15 -2.28 -11.77
C ALA A 17 -1.76 -2.46 -11.15
N LEU A 18 -1.71 -2.96 -9.92
CA LEU A 18 -0.45 -3.24 -9.25
C LEU A 18 0.30 -4.36 -9.96
N ALA A 19 -0.40 -5.40 -10.40
CA ALA A 19 0.20 -6.48 -11.19
C ALA A 19 0.82 -5.95 -12.49
N GLN A 20 0.13 -5.03 -13.17
CA GLN A 20 0.65 -4.40 -14.38
C GLN A 20 1.90 -3.56 -14.08
N PHE A 21 1.91 -2.87 -12.95
CA PHE A 21 3.10 -2.11 -12.54
C PHE A 21 4.32 -3.03 -12.41
N LEU A 22 4.15 -4.19 -11.82
CA LEU A 22 5.25 -5.13 -11.61
C LEU A 22 5.84 -5.66 -12.92
N GLU A 23 5.08 -5.62 -14.02
CA GLU A 23 5.54 -6.05 -15.34
C GLU A 23 6.27 -4.96 -16.11
N LYS A 24 6.20 -3.70 -15.67
CA LYS A 24 6.81 -2.59 -16.37
C LYS A 24 8.32 -2.56 -16.14
N LYS A 25 9.06 -2.19 -17.17
CA LYS A 25 10.50 -1.99 -17.08
C LYS A 25 10.79 -0.71 -16.29
N GLU A 26 11.92 -0.68 -15.62
CA GLU A 26 12.36 0.49 -14.87
C GLU A 26 12.49 1.70 -15.80
N GLY A 27 12.29 2.89 -15.22
CA GLY A 27 12.39 4.15 -15.93
C GLY A 27 11.29 5.11 -15.56
N GLN A 28 11.25 6.23 -16.28
CA GLN A 28 10.31 7.32 -15.97
C GLN A 28 8.85 6.89 -16.10
N GLN A 29 8.55 6.04 -17.08
CA GLN A 29 7.17 5.59 -17.26
C GLN A 29 6.71 4.73 -16.08
N ARG A 30 7.60 3.89 -15.59
CA ARG A 30 7.29 3.06 -14.42
C ARG A 30 7.06 3.93 -13.18
N GLN A 31 7.88 4.96 -13.00
CA GLN A 31 7.74 5.89 -11.88
C GLN A 31 6.42 6.66 -11.98
N ARG A 32 6.06 7.16 -13.16
CA ARG A 32 4.79 7.86 -13.36
C ARG A 32 3.60 6.96 -13.07
N TYR A 33 3.68 5.71 -13.52
CA TYR A 33 2.62 4.75 -13.27
C TYR A 33 2.43 4.53 -11.75
N LEU A 34 3.53 4.41 -11.02
CA LEU A 34 3.48 4.27 -9.57
C LEU A 34 2.84 5.47 -8.91
N GLU A 35 3.23 6.67 -9.31
CA GLU A 35 2.66 7.90 -8.78
C GLU A 35 1.17 7.99 -9.07
N ASP A 36 0.75 7.55 -10.26
CA ASP A 36 -0.66 7.52 -10.63
C ASP A 36 -1.44 6.52 -9.79
N LEU A 37 -0.84 5.40 -9.44
CA LEU A 37 -1.49 4.43 -8.53
C LEU A 37 -1.76 5.05 -7.17
N TYR A 38 -0.81 5.80 -6.63
CA TYR A 38 -1.04 6.52 -5.38
C TYR A 38 -2.24 7.47 -5.54
N ARG A 39 -2.18 8.33 -6.55
CA ARG A 39 -3.22 9.35 -6.75
C ARG A 39 -4.60 8.75 -6.95
N GLN A 40 -4.67 7.66 -7.68
CA GLN A 40 -5.95 7.06 -8.01
C GLN A 40 -6.58 6.35 -6.81
N TYR A 41 -5.77 5.72 -5.97
CA TYR A 41 -6.32 4.81 -4.94
C TYR A 41 -6.16 5.30 -3.51
N VAL A 42 -5.16 6.10 -3.20
CA VAL A 42 -4.92 6.54 -1.83
C VAL A 42 -4.80 8.05 -1.66
N GLY A 43 -4.13 8.74 -2.56
CA GLY A 43 -4.02 10.18 -2.50
C GLY A 43 -2.74 10.71 -3.12
N ASP A 44 -2.41 11.96 -2.84
CA ASP A 44 -1.25 12.62 -3.42
C ASP A 44 0.05 11.88 -3.10
N TYR A 45 0.78 11.52 -4.14
CA TYR A 45 2.01 10.75 -4.02
C TYR A 45 3.05 11.47 -3.16
N SER A 46 3.30 12.75 -3.43
CA SER A 46 4.34 13.50 -2.72
C SER A 46 4.08 13.55 -1.22
N LEU A 47 2.82 13.63 -0.85
CA LEU A 47 2.40 13.69 0.54
C LEU A 47 2.49 12.31 1.20
N LEU A 48 1.79 11.33 0.61
CA LEU A 48 1.64 10.01 1.23
C LEU A 48 2.94 9.23 1.29
N ARG A 49 3.76 9.35 0.27
CA ARG A 49 5.04 8.66 0.21
C ARG A 49 5.96 9.08 1.36
N ASN A 50 5.84 10.30 1.82
CA ASN A 50 6.69 10.87 2.87
C ASN A 50 6.07 10.83 4.27
N PHE A 51 4.84 10.32 4.42
CA PHE A 51 4.19 10.22 5.72
C PHE A 51 4.94 9.28 6.64
N THR A 52 4.92 9.61 7.94
CA THR A 52 5.15 8.59 8.97
C THR A 52 3.90 7.70 9.05
N VAL A 53 4.02 6.57 9.73
CA VAL A 53 2.87 5.69 9.94
C VAL A 53 1.76 6.43 10.69
N GLU A 54 2.12 7.23 11.70
CA GLU A 54 1.15 8.00 12.48
C GLU A 54 0.43 9.02 11.60
N GLU A 55 1.14 9.68 10.71
CA GLU A 55 0.54 10.62 9.77
C GLU A 55 -0.41 9.92 8.81
N ALA A 56 -0.03 8.73 8.35
CA ALA A 56 -0.91 7.93 7.48
C ALA A 56 -2.21 7.55 8.20
N MET A 57 -2.12 7.21 9.48
CA MET A 57 -3.30 6.87 10.27
C MET A 57 -4.24 8.07 10.44
N LEU A 58 -3.67 9.25 10.70
CA LEU A 58 -4.46 10.47 10.81
C LEU A 58 -5.12 10.83 9.47
N TYR A 59 -4.38 10.69 8.38
CA TYR A 59 -4.91 10.93 7.04
C TYR A 59 -6.07 9.99 6.74
N ALA A 60 -5.92 8.72 7.07
CA ALA A 60 -6.97 7.71 6.88
C ALA A 60 -8.26 8.11 7.62
N ARG A 61 -8.11 8.53 8.87
CA ARG A 61 -9.24 8.95 9.68
C ARG A 61 -9.95 10.17 9.10
N ASP A 62 -9.17 11.15 8.62
CA ASP A 62 -9.71 12.44 8.20
C ASP A 62 -10.19 12.45 6.75
N GLN A 63 -9.61 11.63 5.88
CA GLN A 63 -9.85 11.71 4.44
C GLN A 63 -10.66 10.55 3.87
N TRP A 64 -10.65 9.40 4.49
CA TRP A 64 -11.32 8.21 3.95
C TRP A 64 -12.53 7.83 4.79
N LYS A 65 -13.56 7.30 4.11
CA LYS A 65 -14.74 6.78 4.78
C LYS A 65 -14.35 5.62 5.68
N GLU A 66 -15.01 5.52 6.83
CA GLU A 66 -14.71 4.50 7.83
C GLU A 66 -14.69 3.09 7.23
N GLU A 67 -15.66 2.77 6.39
CA GLU A 67 -15.78 1.44 5.79
C GLU A 67 -14.72 1.14 4.74
N GLU A 68 -13.94 2.14 4.29
CA GLU A 68 -12.87 1.97 3.32
C GLU A 68 -11.49 2.05 3.92
N ARG A 69 -11.37 2.52 5.16
CA ARG A 69 -10.05 2.85 5.76
C ARG A 69 -9.09 1.68 5.80
N ILE A 70 -9.54 0.53 6.27
CA ILE A 70 -8.67 -0.64 6.41
C ILE A 70 -8.15 -1.08 5.04
N ASP A 71 -9.03 -1.16 4.06
CA ASP A 71 -8.65 -1.58 2.71
C ASP A 71 -7.72 -0.58 2.04
N ARG A 72 -7.96 0.72 2.23
CA ARG A 72 -7.07 1.74 1.64
C ARG A 72 -5.72 1.80 2.34
N LEU A 73 -5.68 1.56 3.65
CA LEU A 73 -4.40 1.42 4.36
C LEU A 73 -3.61 0.23 3.83
N GLU A 74 -4.28 -0.86 3.50
CA GLU A 74 -3.62 -2.01 2.90
C GLU A 74 -3.07 -1.68 1.51
N MET A 75 -3.83 -0.93 0.70
CA MET A 75 -3.33 -0.45 -0.59
C MET A 75 -2.08 0.40 -0.42
N LEU A 76 -2.08 1.29 0.55
CA LEU A 76 -0.92 2.12 0.83
C LEU A 76 0.29 1.28 1.25
N ALA A 77 0.06 0.27 2.08
CA ALA A 77 1.12 -0.66 2.48
C ALA A 77 1.71 -1.38 1.28
N GLU A 78 0.87 -1.83 0.36
CA GLU A 78 1.34 -2.51 -0.86
C GLU A 78 2.14 -1.56 -1.76
N LEU A 79 1.73 -0.29 -1.86
CA LEU A 79 2.47 0.70 -2.62
C LEU A 79 3.83 0.99 -1.99
N TYR A 80 3.89 1.12 -0.67
CA TYR A 80 5.17 1.28 0.02
C TYR A 80 6.08 0.07 -0.22
N LEU A 81 5.52 -1.13 -0.22
CA LEU A 81 6.30 -2.35 -0.44
C LEU A 81 6.92 -2.37 -1.83
N VAL A 82 6.10 -2.16 -2.88
CA VAL A 82 6.62 -2.22 -4.25
C VAL A 82 7.57 -1.07 -4.54
N GLU A 83 7.32 0.11 -4.00
CA GLU A 83 8.24 1.23 -4.16
C GLU A 83 9.56 0.95 -3.43
N GLY A 84 9.48 0.48 -2.19
CA GLY A 84 10.67 0.18 -1.40
C GLY A 84 11.55 -0.86 -2.04
N LYS A 85 10.96 -1.90 -2.62
CA LYS A 85 11.71 -2.96 -3.30
C LYS A 85 12.51 -2.44 -4.48
N GLY A 86 12.10 -1.35 -5.08
CA GLY A 86 12.81 -0.73 -6.21
C GLY A 86 13.88 0.27 -5.82
N LEU A 87 14.07 0.51 -4.52
CA LEU A 87 15.01 1.50 -4.03
C LEU A 87 16.17 0.86 -3.30
N GLN A 88 17.19 1.67 -3.03
CA GLN A 88 18.34 1.27 -2.22
C GLN A 88 18.24 1.89 -0.83
N ASN A 89 18.98 1.32 0.12
CA ASN A 89 19.04 1.87 1.47
C ASN A 89 19.66 3.26 1.49
N PRO A 90 19.21 4.17 2.38
CA PRO A 90 18.28 3.89 3.50
C PRO A 90 16.80 3.95 3.13
N LEU A 91 16.44 4.41 1.94
CA LEU A 91 15.04 4.59 1.55
C LEU A 91 14.27 3.28 1.49
N ARG A 92 14.96 2.22 1.02
CA ARG A 92 14.33 0.89 0.92
C ARG A 92 13.80 0.43 2.27
N ASP A 93 14.66 0.39 3.27
CA ASP A 93 14.27 -0.13 4.59
C ASP A 93 13.25 0.78 5.27
N MET A 94 13.34 2.08 5.03
CA MET A 94 12.36 3.03 5.53
C MET A 94 10.95 2.70 5.03
N LEU A 95 10.81 2.50 3.73
CA LEU A 95 9.52 2.18 3.13
C LEU A 95 9.05 0.78 3.51
N LEU A 96 9.96 -0.19 3.57
CA LEU A 96 9.60 -1.54 3.97
C LEU A 96 9.10 -1.59 5.41
N ASN A 97 9.71 -0.84 6.30
CA ASN A 97 9.25 -0.74 7.70
C ASN A 97 7.87 -0.11 7.80
N LYS A 98 7.63 0.95 7.01
CA LYS A 98 6.29 1.57 6.98
C LYS A 98 5.25 0.59 6.44
N ALA A 99 5.59 -0.13 5.37
CA ALA A 99 4.69 -1.12 4.80
C ALA A 99 4.34 -2.19 5.84
N PHE A 100 5.34 -2.71 6.53
CA PHE A 100 5.11 -3.73 7.55
C PHE A 100 4.18 -3.22 8.65
N SER A 101 4.43 -2.02 9.16
CA SER A 101 3.61 -1.44 10.21
C SER A 101 2.15 -1.30 9.78
N LEU A 102 1.92 -0.88 8.53
CA LEU A 102 0.55 -0.76 8.02
C LEU A 102 -0.11 -2.13 7.83
N PHE A 103 0.63 -3.10 7.27
CA PHE A 103 0.10 -4.46 7.14
C PHE A 103 -0.25 -5.05 8.50
N ASP A 104 0.60 -4.83 9.50
CA ASP A 104 0.36 -5.33 10.85
C ASP A 104 -0.90 -4.71 11.45
N TYR A 105 -1.09 -3.41 11.28
CA TYR A 105 -2.30 -2.73 11.72
C TYR A 105 -3.54 -3.29 11.01
N VAL A 106 -3.46 -3.45 9.69
CA VAL A 106 -4.56 -3.98 8.90
C VAL A 106 -4.89 -5.40 9.36
N ASP A 107 -3.88 -6.22 9.59
CA ASP A 107 -4.06 -7.60 10.02
C ASP A 107 -4.78 -7.67 11.36
N ALA A 108 -4.46 -6.77 12.27
CA ALA A 108 -5.06 -6.71 13.61
C ALA A 108 -6.50 -6.21 13.57
N HIS A 109 -6.88 -5.41 12.59
CA HIS A 109 -8.18 -4.72 12.55
C HIS A 109 -9.10 -5.22 11.44
N SER A 110 -8.61 -6.04 10.51
CA SER A 110 -9.43 -6.63 9.47
C SER A 110 -10.24 -7.78 10.04
N HIS A 111 -11.47 -7.92 9.56
CA HIS A 111 -12.33 -9.05 9.92
C HIS A 111 -12.01 -10.31 9.12
N ALA A 112 -11.15 -10.19 8.11
CA ALA A 112 -10.81 -11.30 7.23
C ALA A 112 -9.32 -11.63 7.32
N PHE A 113 -9.01 -12.90 7.50
CA PHE A 113 -7.63 -13.39 7.39
C PHE A 113 -7.22 -13.38 5.93
N SER A 114 -5.98 -12.99 5.65
CA SER A 114 -5.46 -12.92 4.30
C SER A 114 -4.10 -13.59 4.21
N LEU A 115 -4.05 -14.70 3.48
CA LEU A 115 -2.79 -15.39 3.21
C LEU A 115 -1.84 -14.50 2.41
N SER A 116 -2.39 -13.70 1.48
CA SER A 116 -1.60 -12.77 0.69
C SER A 116 -0.90 -11.74 1.58
N ARG A 117 -1.63 -11.17 2.53
CA ARG A 117 -1.06 -10.19 3.46
C ARG A 117 0.02 -10.84 4.33
N GLN A 118 -0.23 -12.04 4.83
CA GLN A 118 0.76 -12.76 5.64
C GLN A 118 2.03 -13.02 4.84
N ALA A 119 1.90 -13.41 3.58
CA ALA A 119 3.04 -13.66 2.71
C ALA A 119 3.86 -12.39 2.49
N LYS A 120 3.19 -11.25 2.30
CA LYS A 120 3.87 -9.96 2.12
C LYS A 120 4.60 -9.52 3.38
N MET A 121 4.00 -9.73 4.55
CA MET A 121 4.65 -9.43 5.82
C MET A 121 5.90 -10.29 6.01
N ALA A 122 5.82 -11.57 5.68
CA ALA A 122 6.96 -12.47 5.73
C ALA A 122 8.06 -12.05 4.75
N GLU A 123 7.68 -11.64 3.55
CA GLU A 123 8.62 -11.15 2.56
C GLU A 123 9.38 -9.92 3.07
N ILE A 124 8.66 -8.97 3.67
CA ILE A 124 9.30 -7.78 4.24
C ILE A 124 10.30 -8.15 5.31
N ASN A 125 9.93 -9.04 6.23
CA ASN A 125 10.84 -9.47 7.29
C ASN A 125 12.10 -10.09 6.70
N LYS A 126 11.95 -10.90 5.65
CA LYS A 126 13.09 -11.51 4.97
C LYS A 126 13.98 -10.45 4.34
N LEU A 127 13.40 -9.47 3.66
CA LEU A 127 14.15 -8.38 3.03
C LEU A 127 14.88 -7.51 4.05
N LEU A 128 14.29 -7.33 5.23
CA LEU A 128 14.90 -6.57 6.33
C LEU A 128 15.84 -7.41 7.18
N CYS A 129 16.00 -8.68 6.86
CA CYS A 129 16.84 -9.61 7.61
C CYS A 129 16.38 -9.79 9.07
N ARG A 130 15.07 -9.89 9.24
CA ARG A 130 14.48 -10.14 10.56
C ARG A 130 13.89 -11.53 10.67
#